data_c1feb34f94221ac20fad32fa6fdbd585
#
_entry.id   c1feb34f94221ac20fad32fa6fdbd585
#
_cell.length_a   1.000
_cell.length_b   1.000
_cell.length_c   1.000
_cell.angle_alpha   90.00
_cell.angle_beta   90.00
_cell.angle_gamma   90.00
#
_symmetry.space_group_name_H-M   'P 1'
#
loop_
_entity.id
_entity.type
_entity.pdbx_description
1 polymer ?
#
loop_
_entity_poly.entity_id
_entity_poly.type
_entity_poly.pdbx_seq_one_letter_code
_entity_poly.pdbx_strand_id
1 'polypeptide(L)'
;DTLKKIREENPGITESFFDADIKEEEKFLEKISFNSIFSTEELVVLKRAEKLKDLEKTLSYITELDLNKKEIVIDYGREDGKIPAKLNKKLESLKKEKKLEVFLFLKEDDRDIKKYIQEELEISPSEADILLEMIGKNPFKVRNEVDKIKVYLNGEKFEIGKIRNIVSVQKEYRIYEMTENIFSGKAQEVIDYLETTKEYMGILYQLYNELEIMYKLSSLKESGRNISSQYNAFKSQFEEIKEVFKSNNRIPNSYVIFKKLELEQNYTNLNLKKLVFRCWEIEREIKTGKIEMETGVE
;
A
#
# COMPACT_ATOMS: atom_id res chain seq x y z
N ASP A 1 -12.74 13.55 -6.85
CA ASP A 1 -11.73 14.51 -7.31
C ASP A 1 -12.38 15.90 -7.44
N THR A 2 -12.16 16.76 -6.43
CA THR A 2 -12.78 18.09 -6.30
C THR A 2 -12.50 18.96 -7.53
N LEU A 3 -11.25 18.95 -8.04
CA LEU A 3 -10.90 19.76 -9.22
C LEU A 3 -11.61 19.27 -10.49
N LYS A 4 -11.78 17.94 -10.63
CA LYS A 4 -12.51 17.37 -11.76
C LYS A 4 -13.97 17.80 -11.73
N LYS A 5 -14.61 17.76 -10.57
CA LYS A 5 -15.99 18.21 -10.40
C LYS A 5 -16.17 19.69 -10.76
N ILE A 6 -15.28 20.57 -10.28
CA ILE A 6 -15.31 22.00 -10.60
C ILE A 6 -15.17 22.24 -12.12
N ARG A 7 -14.28 21.49 -12.79
CA ARG A 7 -14.11 21.58 -14.26
C ARG A 7 -15.33 21.10 -15.03
N GLU A 8 -15.99 20.05 -14.55
CA GLU A 8 -17.21 19.52 -15.17
C GLU A 8 -18.40 20.48 -15.01
N GLU A 9 -18.51 21.16 -13.86
CA GLU A 9 -19.54 22.15 -13.57
C GLU A 9 -19.31 23.48 -14.29
N ASN A 10 -18.05 23.83 -14.60
CA ASN A 10 -17.66 25.11 -15.21
C ASN A 10 -16.76 24.89 -16.44
N PRO A 11 -17.31 24.44 -17.57
CA PRO A 11 -16.53 24.24 -18.79
C PRO A 11 -15.92 25.56 -19.29
N GLY A 12 -14.57 25.60 -19.39
CA GLY A 12 -13.84 26.79 -19.82
C GLY A 12 -13.35 27.71 -18.71
N ILE A 13 -13.42 27.27 -17.43
CA ILE A 13 -12.85 27.98 -16.29
C ILE A 13 -11.34 28.20 -16.49
N THR A 14 -10.85 29.41 -16.20
CA THR A 14 -9.43 29.73 -16.29
C THR A 14 -8.72 29.27 -15.00
N GLU A 15 -7.70 28.43 -15.11
CA GLU A 15 -7.02 27.87 -13.96
C GLU A 15 -5.68 28.58 -13.67
N SER A 16 -5.41 28.83 -12.39
CA SER A 16 -4.13 29.33 -11.90
C SER A 16 -3.68 28.50 -10.70
N PHE A 17 -2.43 28.03 -10.72
CA PHE A 17 -1.85 27.20 -9.66
C PHE A 17 -0.69 27.91 -9.01
N PHE A 18 -0.69 27.92 -7.68
CA PHE A 18 0.37 28.47 -6.84
C PHE A 18 0.82 27.43 -5.84
N ASP A 19 2.07 27.55 -5.39
CA ASP A 19 2.69 26.58 -4.52
C ASP A 19 3.41 27.24 -3.34
N ALA A 20 2.95 26.95 -2.12
CA ALA A 20 3.50 27.55 -0.92
C ALA A 20 4.96 27.12 -0.62
N ASP A 21 5.38 25.92 -1.08
CA ASP A 21 6.73 25.43 -0.87
C ASP A 21 7.80 26.23 -1.64
N ILE A 22 7.44 26.78 -2.80
CA ILE A 22 8.30 27.66 -3.58
C ILE A 22 8.00 29.16 -3.36
N LYS A 23 7.30 29.48 -2.24
CA LYS A 23 7.02 30.84 -1.77
C LYS A 23 6.17 31.68 -2.71
N GLU A 24 5.19 31.09 -3.35
CA GLU A 24 4.23 31.82 -4.22
C GLU A 24 3.00 32.36 -3.48
N GLU A 25 3.04 32.47 -2.16
CA GLU A 25 1.94 33.00 -1.35
C GLU A 25 1.53 34.42 -1.77
N GLU A 26 2.50 35.32 -1.97
CA GLU A 26 2.21 36.71 -2.37
C GLU A 26 1.52 36.78 -3.73
N LYS A 27 1.98 36.00 -4.71
CA LYS A 27 1.35 35.91 -6.04
C LYS A 27 -0.07 35.36 -5.97
N PHE A 28 -0.27 34.34 -5.09
CA PHE A 28 -1.59 33.76 -4.85
C PHE A 28 -2.54 34.84 -4.26
N LEU A 29 -2.10 35.55 -3.22
CA LEU A 29 -2.90 36.61 -2.58
C LEU A 29 -3.18 37.76 -3.55
N GLU A 30 -2.21 38.15 -4.36
CA GLU A 30 -2.41 39.15 -5.44
C GLU A 30 -3.46 38.66 -6.42
N LYS A 31 -3.36 37.44 -6.95
CA LYS A 31 -4.31 36.87 -7.92
C LYS A 31 -5.75 36.82 -7.39
N ILE A 32 -5.95 36.48 -6.12
CA ILE A 32 -7.30 36.41 -5.54
C ILE A 32 -7.87 37.79 -5.20
N SER A 33 -7.02 38.79 -4.92
CA SER A 33 -7.42 40.14 -4.54
C SER A 33 -7.88 40.98 -5.71
N PHE A 34 -7.42 40.73 -6.93
CA PHE A 34 -7.75 41.49 -8.11
C PHE A 34 -8.82 40.77 -8.95
N ASN A 35 -10.00 41.41 -9.11
CA ASN A 35 -11.01 40.94 -10.04
C ASN A 35 -10.75 41.53 -11.43
N SER A 36 -10.54 40.68 -12.44
CA SER A 36 -10.45 41.16 -13.82
C SER A 36 -11.81 41.62 -14.33
N ILE A 37 -11.89 42.79 -14.97
CA ILE A 37 -13.12 43.33 -15.57
C ILE A 37 -13.57 42.44 -16.74
N PHE A 38 -12.67 41.68 -17.34
CA PHE A 38 -12.91 40.80 -18.49
C PHE A 38 -12.95 39.30 -18.13
N SER A 39 -13.00 38.97 -16.83
CA SER A 39 -12.84 37.57 -16.42
C SER A 39 -14.11 36.75 -16.64
N THR A 40 -13.96 35.67 -17.33
CA THR A 40 -14.64 34.40 -17.15
C THR A 40 -14.44 33.88 -15.71
N GLU A 41 -15.12 32.82 -15.32
CA GLU A 41 -14.89 32.15 -14.04
C GLU A 41 -13.43 31.71 -13.92
N GLU A 42 -12.86 31.88 -12.72
CA GLU A 42 -11.46 31.57 -12.43
C GLU A 42 -11.35 30.54 -11.30
N LEU A 43 -10.56 29.50 -11.51
CA LEU A 43 -10.15 28.53 -10.48
C LEU A 43 -8.74 28.86 -10.02
N VAL A 44 -8.59 29.21 -8.75
CA VAL A 44 -7.28 29.52 -8.15
C VAL A 44 -6.92 28.46 -7.12
N VAL A 45 -5.84 27.73 -7.35
CA VAL A 45 -5.42 26.61 -6.49
C VAL A 45 -4.13 26.97 -5.77
N LEU A 46 -4.13 26.87 -4.44
CA LEU A 46 -2.93 26.93 -3.61
C LEU A 46 -2.56 25.52 -3.16
N LYS A 47 -1.41 25.04 -3.59
CA LYS A 47 -0.85 23.73 -3.21
C LYS A 47 0.05 23.85 -1.99
N ARG A 48 0.14 22.75 -1.23
CA ARG A 48 1.03 22.59 -0.09
C ARG A 48 0.90 23.72 0.96
N ALA A 49 -0.33 24.10 1.27
CA ALA A 49 -0.63 25.17 2.20
C ALA A 49 -0.11 24.94 3.64
N GLU A 50 0.28 23.70 3.99
CA GLU A 50 0.98 23.40 5.25
C GLU A 50 2.38 24.06 5.36
N LYS A 51 2.93 24.57 4.24
CA LYS A 51 4.20 25.32 4.20
C LYS A 51 4.04 26.80 4.48
N LEU A 52 2.81 27.30 4.51
CA LEU A 52 2.55 28.69 4.89
C LEU A 52 2.91 28.94 6.36
N LYS A 53 3.40 30.13 6.66
CA LYS A 53 3.71 30.53 8.04
C LYS A 53 2.47 30.67 8.90
N ASP A 54 1.38 31.17 8.33
CA ASP A 54 0.13 31.44 9.04
C ASP A 54 -1.09 31.25 8.11
N LEU A 55 -1.44 29.98 7.89
CA LEU A 55 -2.62 29.61 7.07
C LEU A 55 -3.92 30.18 7.66
N GLU A 56 -4.05 30.29 8.98
CA GLU A 56 -5.26 30.82 9.61
C GLU A 56 -5.50 32.28 9.24
N LYS A 57 -4.42 33.08 9.17
CA LYS A 57 -4.49 34.46 8.72
C LYS A 57 -4.84 34.56 7.25
N THR A 58 -4.25 33.72 6.41
CA THR A 58 -4.56 33.63 4.97
C THR A 58 -6.03 33.26 4.75
N LEU A 59 -6.54 32.27 5.48
CA LEU A 59 -7.98 31.90 5.43
C LEU A 59 -8.89 33.04 5.85
N SER A 60 -8.54 33.79 6.92
CA SER A 60 -9.32 34.94 7.35
C SER A 60 -9.37 36.01 6.26
N TYR A 61 -8.23 36.32 5.65
CA TYR A 61 -8.15 37.29 4.55
C TYR A 61 -9.01 36.86 3.35
N ILE A 62 -8.92 35.62 2.92
CA ILE A 62 -9.71 35.09 1.78
C ILE A 62 -11.21 35.24 2.04
N THR A 63 -11.66 34.97 3.28
CA THR A 63 -13.09 35.02 3.63
C THR A 63 -13.65 36.43 3.77
N GLU A 64 -12.79 37.45 3.72
CA GLU A 64 -13.19 38.89 3.70
C GLU A 64 -13.22 39.47 2.27
N LEU A 65 -12.67 38.74 1.29
CA LEU A 65 -12.66 39.16 -0.11
C LEU A 65 -14.02 38.94 -0.79
N ASP A 66 -14.33 39.80 -1.75
CA ASP A 66 -15.41 39.55 -2.72
C ASP A 66 -14.87 38.61 -3.82
N LEU A 67 -15.22 37.34 -3.70
CA LEU A 67 -14.74 36.25 -4.58
C LEU A 67 -15.66 36.03 -5.79
N ASN A 68 -16.46 37.03 -6.20
CA ASN A 68 -17.32 36.88 -7.37
C ASN A 68 -16.58 36.27 -8.56
N LYS A 69 -17.12 35.17 -9.11
CA LYS A 69 -16.54 34.39 -10.23
C LYS A 69 -15.18 33.72 -9.93
N LYS A 70 -14.83 33.55 -8.67
CA LYS A 70 -13.61 32.82 -8.30
C LYS A 70 -13.92 31.63 -7.40
N GLU A 71 -13.46 30.46 -7.84
CA GLU A 71 -13.38 29.26 -7.03
C GLU A 71 -11.95 29.14 -6.47
N ILE A 72 -11.83 29.05 -5.15
CA ILE A 72 -10.51 28.91 -4.50
C ILE A 72 -10.41 27.52 -3.89
N VAL A 73 -9.37 26.80 -4.27
CA VAL A 73 -9.05 25.49 -3.68
C VAL A 73 -7.72 25.59 -2.96
N ILE A 74 -7.70 25.18 -1.69
CA ILE A 74 -6.50 25.15 -0.85
C ILE A 74 -6.21 23.69 -0.52
N ASP A 75 -5.09 23.18 -1.03
CA ASP A 75 -4.58 21.85 -0.73
C ASP A 75 -3.64 21.92 0.47
N TYR A 76 -3.99 21.16 1.52
CA TYR A 76 -3.24 21.09 2.78
C TYR A 76 -2.95 19.63 3.10
N GLY A 77 -1.69 19.25 3.11
CA GLY A 77 -1.25 17.89 3.36
C GLY A 77 -0.33 17.77 4.58
N ARG A 78 -0.51 16.74 5.39
CA ARG A 78 0.44 16.37 6.44
C ARG A 78 0.62 14.87 6.50
N GLU A 79 1.87 14.42 6.66
CA GLU A 79 2.20 13.00 6.76
C GLU A 79 1.57 12.31 7.98
N ASP A 80 1.42 13.07 9.10
CA ASP A 80 0.79 12.57 10.32
C ASP A 80 -0.75 12.54 10.26
N GLY A 81 -1.35 13.05 9.19
CA GLY A 81 -2.80 13.09 8.98
C GLY A 81 -3.55 13.97 9.99
N LYS A 82 -2.86 14.77 10.81
CA LYS A 82 -3.48 15.59 11.87
C LYS A 82 -3.54 17.06 11.49
N ILE A 83 -4.71 17.65 11.64
CA ILE A 83 -4.88 19.09 11.53
C ILE A 83 -4.55 19.73 12.88
N PRO A 84 -3.67 20.77 12.95
CA PRO A 84 -3.40 21.48 14.18
C PRO A 84 -4.70 22.00 14.84
N ALA A 85 -4.81 21.88 16.16
CA ALA A 85 -6.04 22.19 16.88
C ALA A 85 -6.55 23.62 16.63
N LYS A 86 -5.64 24.59 16.48
CA LYS A 86 -5.98 25.98 16.19
C LYS A 86 -6.58 26.13 14.78
N LEU A 87 -5.95 25.52 13.77
CA LEU A 87 -6.44 25.51 12.40
C LEU A 87 -7.79 24.79 12.32
N ASN A 88 -7.94 23.65 13.01
CA ASN A 88 -9.21 22.91 13.02
C ASN A 88 -10.36 23.75 13.59
N LYS A 89 -10.13 24.47 14.69
CA LYS A 89 -11.15 25.40 15.25
C LYS A 89 -11.52 26.49 14.25
N LYS A 90 -10.56 27.06 13.53
CA LYS A 90 -10.82 28.06 12.50
C LYS A 90 -11.64 27.51 11.34
N LEU A 91 -11.28 26.32 10.83
CA LEU A 91 -12.02 25.65 9.75
C LEU A 91 -13.47 25.36 10.17
N GLU A 92 -13.68 24.84 11.37
CA GLU A 92 -15.03 24.58 11.90
C GLU A 92 -15.87 25.86 12.05
N SER A 93 -15.27 26.98 12.47
CA SER A 93 -15.94 28.28 12.52
C SER A 93 -16.39 28.74 11.14
N LEU A 94 -15.47 28.73 10.17
CA LEU A 94 -15.73 29.19 8.81
C LEU A 94 -16.74 28.29 8.08
N LYS A 95 -16.72 26.98 8.35
CA LYS A 95 -17.71 26.02 7.84
C LYS A 95 -19.10 26.30 8.38
N LYS A 96 -19.24 26.59 9.69
CA LYS A 96 -20.52 27.00 10.30
C LYS A 96 -21.05 28.27 9.70
N GLU A 97 -20.19 29.22 9.37
CA GLU A 97 -20.53 30.47 8.70
C GLU A 97 -20.84 30.29 7.20
N LYS A 98 -20.72 29.06 6.66
CA LYS A 98 -20.89 28.73 5.24
C LYS A 98 -19.93 29.50 4.31
N LYS A 99 -18.79 29.90 4.81
CA LYS A 99 -17.74 30.62 4.06
C LYS A 99 -16.76 29.70 3.34
N LEU A 100 -16.71 28.42 3.72
CA LEU A 100 -15.90 27.40 3.04
C LEU A 100 -16.50 25.99 3.22
N GLU A 101 -16.12 25.12 2.31
CA GLU A 101 -16.30 23.68 2.43
C GLU A 101 -14.97 23.00 2.75
N VAL A 102 -15.01 21.97 3.58
CA VAL A 102 -13.82 21.19 3.93
C VAL A 102 -14.02 19.76 3.45
N PHE A 103 -13.15 19.33 2.55
CA PHE A 103 -13.07 17.95 2.10
C PHE A 103 -11.90 17.29 2.82
N LEU A 104 -12.18 16.32 3.67
CA LEU A 104 -11.16 15.61 4.44
C LEU A 104 -10.81 14.32 3.73
N PHE A 105 -9.59 14.23 3.22
CA PHE A 105 -9.01 13.02 2.65
C PHE A 105 -8.12 12.38 3.71
N LEU A 106 -8.68 11.46 4.47
CA LEU A 106 -7.91 10.63 5.39
C LEU A 106 -7.08 9.64 4.58
N LYS A 107 -5.93 9.25 5.14
CA LYS A 107 -5.18 8.14 4.57
C LYS A 107 -6.08 6.91 4.63
N GLU A 108 -6.41 6.38 3.47
CA GLU A 108 -7.22 5.17 3.37
C GLU A 108 -6.51 4.03 4.12
N ASP A 109 -7.23 3.36 4.99
CA ASP A 109 -6.73 2.14 5.62
C ASP A 109 -6.97 0.93 4.71
N ASP A 110 -6.34 -0.20 5.02
CA ASP A 110 -6.48 -1.43 4.24
C ASP A 110 -7.95 -1.88 4.11
N ARG A 111 -8.81 -1.50 5.05
CA ARG A 111 -10.25 -1.86 5.06
C ARG A 111 -11.03 -1.04 4.04
N ASP A 112 -10.71 0.25 3.91
CA ASP A 112 -11.35 1.14 2.95
C ASP A 112 -10.98 0.74 1.53
N ILE A 113 -9.68 0.45 1.29
CA ILE A 113 -9.20 -0.04 0.00
C ILE A 113 -9.85 -1.37 -0.37
N LYS A 114 -9.93 -2.29 0.59
CA LYS A 114 -10.59 -3.59 0.39
C LYS A 114 -12.08 -3.44 0.08
N LYS A 115 -12.77 -2.57 0.81
CA LYS A 115 -14.19 -2.27 0.58
C LYS A 115 -14.41 -1.71 -0.82
N TYR A 116 -13.57 -0.77 -1.25
CA TYR A 116 -13.59 -0.23 -2.61
C TYR A 116 -13.45 -1.35 -3.66
N ILE A 117 -12.46 -2.25 -3.51
CA ILE A 117 -12.28 -3.39 -4.43
C ILE A 117 -13.53 -4.27 -4.49
N GLN A 118 -14.15 -4.58 -3.34
CA GLN A 118 -15.35 -5.41 -3.25
C GLN A 118 -16.54 -4.77 -3.97
N GLU A 119 -16.77 -3.47 -3.74
CA GLU A 119 -17.89 -2.74 -4.32
C GLU A 119 -17.71 -2.56 -5.83
N GLU A 120 -16.52 -2.25 -6.30
CA GLU A 120 -16.26 -1.98 -7.72
C GLU A 120 -16.23 -3.22 -8.61
N LEU A 121 -15.82 -4.37 -8.06
CA LEU A 121 -15.72 -5.64 -8.80
C LEU A 121 -16.82 -6.64 -8.42
N GLU A 122 -17.69 -6.31 -7.46
CA GLU A 122 -18.77 -7.18 -6.94
C GLU A 122 -18.24 -8.55 -6.47
N ILE A 123 -17.11 -8.56 -5.75
CA ILE A 123 -16.40 -9.77 -5.33
C ILE A 123 -16.47 -10.00 -3.82
N SER A 124 -16.17 -11.24 -3.42
CA SER A 124 -16.14 -11.63 -2.02
C SER A 124 -14.98 -10.97 -1.24
N PRO A 125 -15.08 -10.85 0.10
CA PRO A 125 -13.99 -10.35 0.94
C PRO A 125 -12.67 -11.11 0.77
N SER A 126 -12.72 -12.42 0.54
CA SER A 126 -11.53 -13.26 0.34
C SER A 126 -10.84 -13.00 -1.01
N GLU A 127 -11.63 -12.81 -2.07
CA GLU A 127 -11.08 -12.44 -3.39
C GLU A 127 -10.46 -11.05 -3.37
N ALA A 128 -11.08 -10.09 -2.67
CA ALA A 128 -10.52 -8.76 -2.49
C ALA A 128 -9.21 -8.77 -1.68
N ASP A 129 -9.07 -9.65 -0.68
CA ASP A 129 -7.80 -9.82 0.05
C ASP A 129 -6.69 -10.32 -0.88
N ILE A 130 -6.98 -11.36 -1.67
CA ILE A 130 -6.00 -11.88 -2.64
C ILE A 130 -5.59 -10.80 -3.64
N LEU A 131 -6.56 -10.07 -4.18
CA LEU A 131 -6.27 -9.00 -5.14
C LEU A 131 -5.44 -7.86 -4.53
N LEU A 132 -5.75 -7.48 -3.29
CA LEU A 132 -4.99 -6.47 -2.55
C LEU A 132 -3.55 -6.92 -2.26
N GLU A 133 -3.35 -8.20 -1.94
CA GLU A 133 -2.00 -8.77 -1.78
C GLU A 133 -1.23 -8.78 -3.11
N MET A 134 -1.87 -9.09 -4.22
CA MET A 134 -1.25 -9.06 -5.55
C MET A 134 -0.83 -7.66 -5.99
N ILE A 135 -1.71 -6.68 -5.85
CA ILE A 135 -1.52 -5.30 -6.34
C ILE A 135 -0.70 -4.47 -5.36
N GLY A 136 -0.83 -4.73 -4.05
CA GLY A 136 -0.33 -3.89 -2.97
C GLY A 136 -1.32 -2.80 -2.57
N LYS A 137 -0.95 -2.05 -1.52
CA LYS A 137 -1.84 -1.14 -0.78
C LYS A 137 -1.78 0.32 -1.26
N ASN A 138 -1.25 0.58 -2.44
CA ASN A 138 -1.25 1.93 -2.99
C ASN A 138 -2.61 2.22 -3.63
N PRO A 139 -3.42 3.18 -3.11
CA PRO A 139 -4.78 3.44 -3.59
C PRO A 139 -4.85 3.80 -5.08
N PHE A 140 -3.89 4.57 -5.59
CA PHE A 140 -3.84 4.92 -7.02
C PHE A 140 -3.57 3.70 -7.89
N LYS A 141 -2.64 2.83 -7.48
CA LYS A 141 -2.36 1.60 -8.19
C LYS A 141 -3.57 0.66 -8.16
N VAL A 142 -4.20 0.50 -7.00
CA VAL A 142 -5.40 -0.32 -6.84
C VAL A 142 -6.52 0.17 -7.77
N ARG A 143 -6.80 1.47 -7.78
CA ARG A 143 -7.82 2.05 -8.67
C ARG A 143 -7.54 1.74 -10.13
N ASN A 144 -6.32 1.99 -10.60
CA ASN A 144 -5.95 1.72 -11.98
C ASN A 144 -6.07 0.23 -12.35
N GLU A 145 -5.71 -0.67 -11.44
CA GLU A 145 -5.85 -2.11 -11.66
C GLU A 145 -7.33 -2.53 -11.66
N VAL A 146 -8.15 -1.99 -10.76
CA VAL A 146 -9.61 -2.24 -10.73
C VAL A 146 -10.26 -1.77 -12.03
N ASP A 147 -9.96 -0.56 -12.49
CA ASP A 147 -10.48 -0.03 -13.75
C ASP A 147 -10.07 -0.92 -14.95
N LYS A 148 -8.83 -1.37 -14.98
CA LYS A 148 -8.32 -2.32 -16.01
C LYS A 148 -9.04 -3.66 -15.97
N ILE A 149 -9.27 -4.21 -14.77
CA ILE A 149 -10.02 -5.46 -14.59
C ILE A 149 -11.46 -5.29 -15.09
N LYS A 150 -12.14 -4.21 -14.76
CA LYS A 150 -13.51 -3.93 -15.24
C LYS A 150 -13.59 -3.89 -16.76
N VAL A 151 -12.65 -3.20 -17.39
CA VAL A 151 -12.57 -3.14 -18.86
C VAL A 151 -12.33 -4.53 -19.46
N TYR A 152 -11.43 -5.31 -18.86
CA TYR A 152 -11.12 -6.66 -19.33
C TYR A 152 -12.30 -7.62 -19.20
N LEU A 153 -12.98 -7.59 -18.05
CA LEU A 153 -14.14 -8.46 -17.79
C LEU A 153 -15.35 -8.08 -18.65
N ASN A 154 -15.48 -6.81 -19.04
CA ASN A 154 -16.58 -6.32 -19.89
C ASN A 154 -17.96 -6.87 -19.49
N GLY A 155 -18.25 -6.93 -18.18
CA GLY A 155 -19.48 -7.47 -17.62
C GLY A 155 -19.48 -8.98 -17.32
N GLU A 156 -18.40 -9.70 -17.63
CA GLU A 156 -18.24 -11.08 -17.20
C GLU A 156 -17.97 -11.17 -15.69
N LYS A 157 -18.31 -12.34 -15.12
CA LYS A 157 -18.06 -12.62 -13.71
C LYS A 157 -16.55 -12.63 -13.41
N PHE A 158 -16.18 -12.04 -12.28
CA PHE A 158 -14.81 -12.06 -11.77
C PHE A 158 -14.35 -13.51 -11.47
N GLU A 159 -13.16 -13.83 -11.93
CA GLU A 159 -12.43 -15.06 -11.61
C GLU A 159 -10.96 -14.75 -11.49
N ILE A 160 -10.35 -15.06 -10.35
CA ILE A 160 -8.93 -14.74 -10.06
C ILE A 160 -7.98 -15.30 -11.12
N GLY A 161 -8.29 -16.49 -11.66
CA GLY A 161 -7.50 -17.14 -12.72
C GLY A 161 -7.47 -16.36 -14.02
N LYS A 162 -8.60 -15.72 -14.40
CA LYS A 162 -8.70 -14.92 -15.63
C LYS A 162 -7.90 -13.62 -15.54
N ILE A 163 -7.92 -12.96 -14.36
CA ILE A 163 -7.31 -11.62 -14.21
C ILE A 163 -5.83 -11.67 -13.86
N ARG A 164 -5.29 -12.84 -13.46
CA ARG A 164 -3.91 -12.98 -12.97
C ARG A 164 -2.87 -12.50 -13.98
N ASN A 165 -3.09 -12.72 -15.28
CA ASN A 165 -2.17 -12.34 -16.34
C ASN A 165 -2.25 -10.86 -16.74
N ILE A 166 -3.32 -10.17 -16.34
CA ILE A 166 -3.50 -8.75 -16.68
C ILE A 166 -3.15 -7.82 -15.51
N VAL A 167 -3.20 -8.30 -14.28
CA VAL A 167 -2.89 -7.52 -13.08
C VAL A 167 -1.39 -7.29 -12.96
N SER A 168 -1.00 -6.06 -12.67
CA SER A 168 0.39 -5.70 -12.37
C SER A 168 0.74 -6.12 -10.95
N VAL A 169 1.17 -7.37 -10.80
CA VAL A 169 1.50 -7.97 -9.51
C VAL A 169 2.73 -7.28 -8.90
N GLN A 170 2.69 -6.99 -7.61
CA GLN A 170 3.85 -6.44 -6.91
C GLN A 170 4.97 -7.48 -6.76
N LYS A 171 6.21 -7.00 -6.75
CA LYS A 171 7.41 -7.83 -6.71
C LYS A 171 7.43 -8.79 -5.52
N GLU A 172 7.09 -8.30 -4.34
CA GLU A 172 7.08 -9.07 -3.10
C GLU A 172 6.10 -10.26 -3.16
N TYR A 173 4.91 -10.03 -3.73
CA TYR A 173 3.93 -11.09 -3.93
C TYR A 173 4.44 -12.13 -4.94
N ARG A 174 5.08 -11.69 -6.01
CA ARG A 174 5.64 -12.61 -7.01
C ARG A 174 6.77 -13.47 -6.43
N ILE A 175 7.64 -12.91 -5.62
CA ILE A 175 8.70 -13.64 -4.93
C ILE A 175 8.09 -14.68 -3.97
N TYR A 176 7.07 -14.31 -3.20
CA TYR A 176 6.35 -15.24 -2.33
C TYR A 176 5.73 -16.39 -3.13
N GLU A 177 5.04 -16.10 -4.22
CA GLU A 177 4.43 -17.10 -5.10
C GLU A 177 5.47 -18.08 -5.67
N MET A 178 6.62 -17.58 -6.14
CA MET A 178 7.69 -18.43 -6.63
C MET A 178 8.26 -19.34 -5.52
N THR A 179 8.37 -18.84 -4.30
CA THR A 179 8.82 -19.65 -3.16
C THR A 179 7.81 -20.76 -2.83
N GLU A 180 6.50 -20.49 -2.88
CA GLU A 180 5.47 -21.52 -2.74
C GLU A 180 5.55 -22.58 -3.87
N ASN A 181 5.94 -22.19 -5.09
CA ASN A 181 6.17 -23.10 -6.19
C ASN A 181 7.34 -24.05 -5.94
N ILE A 182 8.41 -23.60 -5.24
CA ILE A 182 9.51 -24.50 -4.82
C ILE A 182 8.97 -25.62 -3.92
N PHE A 183 8.18 -25.29 -2.91
CA PHE A 183 7.59 -26.27 -1.99
C PHE A 183 6.57 -27.19 -2.66
N SER A 184 5.94 -26.74 -3.75
CA SER A 184 4.96 -27.50 -4.55
C SER A 184 5.62 -28.35 -5.65
N GLY A 185 6.96 -28.36 -5.76
CA GLY A 185 7.70 -29.11 -6.76
C GLY A 185 7.64 -28.52 -8.18
N LYS A 186 7.25 -27.26 -8.34
CA LYS A 186 7.19 -26.56 -9.63
C LYS A 186 8.48 -25.77 -9.92
N ALA A 187 9.62 -26.47 -9.82
CA ALA A 187 10.93 -25.84 -9.94
C ALA A 187 11.14 -25.10 -11.27
N GLN A 188 10.61 -25.63 -12.37
CA GLN A 188 10.78 -25.02 -13.70
C GLN A 188 10.17 -23.61 -13.76
N GLU A 189 8.99 -23.38 -13.17
CA GLU A 189 8.37 -22.05 -13.13
C GLU A 189 9.23 -21.04 -12.38
N VAL A 190 9.98 -21.50 -11.36
CA VAL A 190 10.88 -20.66 -10.57
C VAL A 190 12.14 -20.33 -11.36
N ILE A 191 12.71 -21.30 -12.07
CA ILE A 191 13.89 -21.11 -12.94
C ILE A 191 13.55 -20.10 -14.03
N ASP A 192 12.44 -20.28 -14.76
CA ASP A 192 11.99 -19.36 -15.81
C ASP A 192 11.77 -17.93 -15.29
N TYR A 193 11.24 -17.81 -14.06
CA TYR A 193 11.11 -16.53 -13.38
C TYR A 193 12.46 -15.89 -13.07
N LEU A 194 13.41 -16.66 -12.51
CA LEU A 194 14.76 -16.19 -12.16
C LEU A 194 15.56 -15.79 -13.42
N GLU A 195 15.50 -16.56 -14.49
CA GLU A 195 16.14 -16.23 -15.76
C GLU A 195 15.66 -14.89 -16.32
N THR A 196 14.35 -14.60 -16.18
CA THR A 196 13.73 -13.38 -16.70
C THR A 196 14.00 -12.17 -15.81
N THR A 197 13.88 -12.32 -14.48
CA THR A 197 13.85 -11.20 -13.53
C THR A 197 15.17 -10.96 -12.82
N LYS A 198 16.04 -11.96 -12.76
CA LYS A 198 17.31 -11.97 -12.00
C LYS A 198 17.13 -11.72 -10.49
N GLU A 199 15.96 -12.08 -9.94
CA GLU A 199 15.59 -11.86 -8.53
C GLU A 199 16.14 -12.95 -7.59
N TYR A 200 17.34 -13.43 -7.84
CA TYR A 200 17.98 -14.52 -7.10
C TYR A 200 18.01 -14.31 -5.61
N MET A 201 18.52 -13.16 -5.15
CA MET A 201 18.61 -12.87 -3.71
C MET A 201 17.24 -12.71 -3.05
N GLY A 202 16.25 -12.19 -3.79
CA GLY A 202 14.88 -12.09 -3.30
C GLY A 202 14.28 -13.47 -2.99
N ILE A 203 14.42 -14.41 -3.92
CA ILE A 203 13.97 -15.81 -3.74
C ILE A 203 14.74 -16.49 -2.59
N LEU A 204 16.07 -16.34 -2.56
CA LEU A 204 16.89 -16.94 -1.50
C LEU A 204 16.49 -16.46 -0.10
N TYR A 205 16.29 -15.14 0.07
CA TYR A 205 15.86 -14.60 1.37
C TYR A 205 14.45 -15.03 1.75
N GLN A 206 13.52 -15.08 0.80
CA GLN A 206 12.18 -15.55 1.08
C GLN A 206 12.18 -17.03 1.45
N LEU A 207 12.92 -17.86 0.71
CA LEU A 207 13.09 -19.28 1.01
C LEU A 207 13.70 -19.50 2.40
N TYR A 208 14.74 -18.74 2.74
CA TYR A 208 15.33 -18.77 4.08
C TYR A 208 14.29 -18.46 5.16
N ASN A 209 13.51 -17.39 5.00
CA ASN A 209 12.48 -17.00 5.97
C ASN A 209 11.43 -18.10 6.16
N GLU A 210 10.95 -18.71 5.08
CA GLU A 210 9.97 -19.80 5.14
C GLU A 210 10.54 -21.04 5.85
N LEU A 211 11.74 -21.44 5.50
CA LEU A 211 12.44 -22.57 6.13
C LEU A 211 12.74 -22.30 7.61
N GLU A 212 13.13 -21.08 7.97
CA GLU A 212 13.37 -20.68 9.36
C GLU A 212 12.09 -20.78 10.20
N ILE A 213 10.95 -20.35 9.66
CA ILE A 213 9.66 -20.49 10.33
C ILE A 213 9.32 -21.96 10.56
N MET A 214 9.44 -22.80 9.54
CA MET A 214 9.19 -24.24 9.66
C MET A 214 10.16 -24.91 10.66
N TYR A 215 11.44 -24.55 10.64
CA TYR A 215 12.42 -25.05 11.61
C TYR A 215 12.07 -24.66 13.05
N LYS A 216 11.64 -23.41 13.28
CA LYS A 216 11.20 -22.95 14.61
C LYS A 216 9.95 -23.70 15.08
N LEU A 217 8.97 -23.92 14.20
CA LEU A 217 7.78 -24.74 14.51
C LEU A 217 8.17 -26.18 14.88
N SER A 218 9.00 -26.82 14.08
CA SER A 218 9.49 -28.18 14.33
C SER A 218 10.25 -28.28 15.65
N SER A 219 11.12 -27.30 15.94
CA SER A 219 11.88 -27.26 17.20
C SER A 219 10.97 -27.08 18.43
N LEU A 220 9.90 -26.28 18.32
CA LEU A 220 8.91 -26.15 19.37
C LEU A 220 8.18 -27.47 19.63
N LYS A 221 7.82 -28.22 18.60
CA LYS A 221 7.20 -29.54 18.72
C LYS A 221 8.18 -30.56 19.37
N GLU A 222 9.44 -30.59 18.93
CA GLU A 222 10.46 -31.46 19.54
C GLU A 222 10.73 -31.14 21.00
N SER A 223 10.59 -29.88 21.41
CA SER A 223 10.69 -29.48 22.83
C SER A 223 9.49 -29.89 23.69
N GLY A 224 8.52 -30.63 23.12
CA GLY A 224 7.33 -31.12 23.80
C GLY A 224 6.15 -30.15 23.80
N ARG A 225 6.21 -29.04 23.07
CA ARG A 225 5.06 -28.13 22.93
C ARG A 225 4.05 -28.71 21.95
N ASN A 226 2.82 -28.82 22.42
CA ASN A 226 1.69 -29.23 21.56
C ASN A 226 1.24 -28.02 20.73
N ILE A 227 1.48 -28.05 19.43
CA ILE A 227 1.05 -27.00 18.48
C ILE A 227 -0.22 -27.47 17.78
N SER A 228 -1.31 -26.73 17.97
CA SER A 228 -2.62 -27.09 17.41
C SER A 228 -2.67 -26.94 15.89
N SER A 229 -3.28 -27.92 15.23
CA SER A 229 -3.62 -27.87 13.79
C SER A 229 -4.93 -27.11 13.51
N GLN A 230 -5.62 -26.58 14.54
CA GLN A 230 -6.81 -25.74 14.38
C GLN A 230 -6.44 -24.28 14.60
N TYR A 231 -6.74 -23.40 13.65
CA TYR A 231 -6.30 -22.01 13.67
C TYR A 231 -6.72 -21.24 14.94
N ASN A 232 -7.96 -21.39 15.40
CA ASN A 232 -8.43 -20.66 16.58
C ASN A 232 -7.66 -21.04 17.85
N ALA A 233 -7.36 -22.32 18.04
CA ALA A 233 -6.53 -22.80 19.14
C ALA A 233 -5.07 -22.37 18.97
N PHE A 234 -4.52 -22.50 17.76
CA PHE A 234 -3.17 -22.02 17.43
C PHE A 234 -3.01 -20.54 17.71
N LYS A 235 -3.97 -19.70 17.33
CA LYS A 235 -3.93 -18.25 17.55
C LYS A 235 -3.75 -17.89 19.04
N SER A 236 -4.42 -18.61 19.93
CA SER A 236 -4.25 -18.42 21.39
C SER A 236 -2.85 -18.88 21.85
N GLN A 237 -2.38 -20.03 21.36
CA GLN A 237 -1.04 -20.55 21.66
C GLN A 237 0.08 -19.64 21.11
N PHE A 238 -0.18 -19.00 19.97
CA PHE A 238 0.79 -18.12 19.31
C PHE A 238 1.19 -16.94 20.20
N GLU A 239 0.30 -16.40 21.01
CA GLU A 239 0.61 -15.31 21.94
C GLU A 239 1.75 -15.67 22.91
N GLU A 240 1.87 -16.94 23.28
CA GLU A 240 2.93 -17.45 24.19
C GLU A 240 4.27 -17.67 23.48
N ILE A 241 4.24 -17.95 22.17
CA ILE A 241 5.43 -18.33 21.40
C ILE A 241 5.86 -17.29 20.37
N LYS A 242 5.13 -16.21 20.22
CA LYS A 242 5.34 -15.20 19.15
C LYS A 242 6.75 -14.58 19.13
N GLU A 243 7.38 -14.44 20.30
CA GLU A 243 8.74 -13.90 20.40
C GLU A 243 9.80 -14.79 19.72
N VAL A 244 9.55 -16.11 19.61
CA VAL A 244 10.41 -17.04 18.87
C VAL A 244 10.45 -16.68 17.37
N PHE A 245 9.34 -16.14 16.84
CA PHE A 245 9.21 -15.78 15.42
C PHE A 245 9.57 -14.33 15.11
N LYS A 246 9.99 -13.57 16.13
CA LYS A 246 10.37 -12.16 15.94
C LYS A 246 11.63 -12.06 15.08
N SER A 247 11.57 -11.26 14.02
CA SER A 247 12.68 -10.91 13.16
C SER A 247 12.68 -9.41 12.88
N ASN A 248 13.81 -8.72 12.99
CA ASN A 248 13.94 -7.28 12.76
C ASN A 248 12.88 -6.43 13.51
N ASN A 249 12.62 -6.76 14.78
CA ASN A 249 11.60 -6.14 15.62
C ASN A 249 10.15 -6.28 15.11
N ARG A 250 9.89 -7.19 14.16
CA ARG A 250 8.54 -7.52 13.67
C ARG A 250 8.18 -8.94 14.02
N ILE A 251 6.95 -9.13 14.45
CA ILE A 251 6.36 -10.45 14.70
C ILE A 251 5.43 -10.74 13.52
N PRO A 252 5.61 -11.85 12.80
CA PRO A 252 4.71 -12.23 11.71
C PRO A 252 3.27 -12.44 12.21
N ASN A 253 2.30 -12.32 11.31
CA ASN A 253 0.92 -12.64 11.62
C ASN A 253 0.79 -14.12 11.96
N SER A 254 0.00 -14.45 13.00
CA SER A 254 -0.25 -15.83 13.44
C SER A 254 -0.77 -16.74 12.32
N TYR A 255 -1.55 -16.20 11.39
CA TYR A 255 -2.08 -16.96 10.26
C TYR A 255 -1.00 -17.36 9.24
N VAL A 256 -0.02 -16.49 9.01
CA VAL A 256 1.14 -16.81 8.15
C VAL A 256 1.94 -17.97 8.73
N ILE A 257 2.20 -17.94 10.03
CA ILE A 257 2.89 -19.03 10.73
C ILE A 257 2.07 -20.31 10.71
N PHE A 258 0.76 -20.20 10.97
CA PHE A 258 -0.16 -21.33 10.95
C PHE A 258 -0.15 -22.09 9.60
N LYS A 259 -0.17 -21.35 8.49
CA LYS A 259 -0.10 -21.94 7.14
C LYS A 259 1.14 -22.81 6.92
N LYS A 260 2.25 -22.54 7.60
CA LYS A 260 3.48 -23.33 7.47
C LYS A 260 3.48 -24.64 8.23
N LEU A 261 2.50 -24.88 9.12
CA LEU A 261 2.35 -26.14 9.83
C LEU A 261 2.12 -27.34 8.89
N GLU A 262 1.38 -27.13 7.80
CA GLU A 262 1.11 -28.18 6.81
C GLU A 262 2.38 -28.54 6.04
N LEU A 263 3.13 -27.53 5.61
CA LEU A 263 4.41 -27.76 4.89
C LEU A 263 5.47 -28.38 5.80
N GLU A 264 5.54 -27.93 7.05
CA GLU A 264 6.53 -28.40 8.04
C GLU A 264 6.44 -29.92 8.27
N GLN A 265 5.25 -30.50 8.20
CA GLN A 265 5.04 -31.96 8.39
C GLN A 265 5.78 -32.82 7.36
N ASN A 266 6.13 -32.29 6.21
CA ASN A 266 6.86 -32.97 5.15
C ASN A 266 8.38 -33.06 5.42
N TYR A 267 8.87 -32.43 6.49
CA TYR A 267 10.29 -32.31 6.79
C TYR A 267 10.60 -32.77 8.21
N THR A 268 11.79 -33.35 8.41
CA THR A 268 12.34 -33.54 9.77
C THR A 268 13.02 -32.25 10.23
N ASN A 269 13.11 -32.06 11.54
CA ASN A 269 13.82 -30.91 12.13
C ASN A 269 15.25 -30.81 11.61
N LEU A 270 15.96 -31.97 11.56
CA LEU A 270 17.33 -32.04 11.05
C LEU A 270 17.42 -31.59 9.57
N ASN A 271 16.45 -31.97 8.74
CA ASN A 271 16.42 -31.53 7.33
C ASN A 271 16.17 -30.03 7.22
N LEU A 272 15.22 -29.50 7.98
CA LEU A 272 14.95 -28.05 8.02
C LEU A 272 16.19 -27.27 8.46
N LYS A 273 16.86 -27.72 9.52
CA LYS A 273 18.12 -27.13 9.99
C LYS A 273 19.20 -27.11 8.90
N LYS A 274 19.37 -28.20 8.15
CA LYS A 274 20.33 -28.27 7.04
C LYS A 274 19.98 -27.31 5.92
N LEU A 275 18.69 -27.22 5.56
CA LEU A 275 18.22 -26.31 4.49
C LEU A 275 18.39 -24.84 4.87
N VAL A 276 18.03 -24.46 6.10
CA VAL A 276 18.27 -23.11 6.63
C VAL A 276 19.76 -22.75 6.57
N PHE A 277 20.61 -23.68 7.03
CA PHE A 277 22.05 -23.46 7.01
C PHE A 277 22.61 -23.38 5.58
N ARG A 278 22.08 -24.16 4.65
CA ARG A 278 22.47 -24.11 3.24
C ARG A 278 22.13 -22.77 2.59
N CYS A 279 20.96 -22.19 2.86
CA CYS A 279 20.62 -20.85 2.38
C CYS A 279 21.62 -19.79 2.88
N TRP A 280 22.03 -19.88 4.17
CA TRP A 280 23.03 -18.98 4.73
C TRP A 280 24.43 -19.18 4.09
N GLU A 281 24.82 -20.41 3.83
CA GLU A 281 26.09 -20.71 3.13
C GLU A 281 26.11 -20.12 1.73
N ILE A 282 25.03 -20.33 0.95
CA ILE A 282 24.86 -19.77 -0.41
C ILE A 282 24.96 -18.24 -0.37
N GLU A 283 24.24 -17.58 0.54
CA GLU A 283 24.32 -16.13 0.70
C GLU A 283 25.75 -15.67 0.96
N ARG A 284 26.46 -16.34 1.88
CA ARG A 284 27.84 -16.02 2.22
C ARG A 284 28.78 -16.22 1.03
N GLU A 285 28.61 -17.31 0.29
CA GLU A 285 29.46 -17.64 -0.86
C GLU A 285 29.25 -16.62 -2.00
N ILE A 286 28.00 -16.21 -2.25
CA ILE A 286 27.69 -15.13 -3.20
C ILE A 286 28.32 -13.81 -2.74
N LYS A 287 28.10 -13.40 -1.49
CA LYS A 287 28.64 -12.13 -0.96
C LYS A 287 30.18 -12.07 -0.92
N THR A 288 30.82 -13.22 -0.83
CA THR A 288 32.30 -13.31 -0.86
C THR A 288 32.85 -13.52 -2.27
N GLY A 289 32.00 -13.57 -3.29
CA GLY A 289 32.42 -13.77 -4.68
C GLY A 289 32.95 -15.19 -4.99
N LYS A 290 32.60 -16.18 -4.17
CA LYS A 290 33.01 -17.58 -4.39
C LYS A 290 32.14 -18.25 -5.46
N ILE A 291 30.91 -17.89 -5.53
CA ILE A 291 29.93 -18.37 -6.53
C ILE A 291 29.15 -17.21 -7.11
N GLU A 292 28.72 -17.35 -8.36
CA GLU A 292 27.78 -16.43 -8.99
C GLU A 292 26.37 -16.62 -8.43
N MET A 293 25.56 -15.55 -8.42
CA MET A 293 24.21 -15.61 -7.87
C MET A 293 23.32 -16.66 -8.58
N GLU A 294 23.43 -16.75 -9.89
CA GLU A 294 22.72 -17.74 -10.70
C GLU A 294 23.05 -19.16 -10.23
N THR A 295 24.33 -19.52 -10.27
CA THR A 295 24.80 -20.85 -9.86
C THR A 295 24.48 -21.20 -8.41
N GLY A 296 24.40 -20.19 -7.53
CA GLY A 296 24.14 -20.42 -6.10
C GLY A 296 22.68 -20.67 -5.78
N VAL A 297 21.76 -20.07 -6.52
CA VAL A 297 20.32 -20.09 -6.20
C VAL A 297 19.56 -21.09 -7.06
N GLU A 298 19.94 -21.31 -8.31
CA GLU A 298 19.45 -22.41 -9.16
C GLU A 298 19.95 -23.78 -8.68
#